data_5c0f42c14de91739bd9d61c08007039e
#
_entry.id   5c0f42c14de91739bd9d61c08007039e
#
_cell.length_a   1.000
_cell.length_b   1.000
_cell.length_c   1.000
_cell.angle_alpha   90.00
_cell.angle_beta   90.00
_cell.angle_gamma   90.00
#
_symmetry.space_group_name_H-M   'P 1'
#
loop_
_entity.id
_entity.type
_entity.pdbx_description
1 polymer ?
#
loop_
_entity_poly.entity_id
_entity_poly.type
_entity_poly.pdbx_seq_one_letter_code
_entity_poly.pdbx_strand_id
1 'polypeptide(L)'
;IRTLKKHLAMPNALWADERAASMRYIASSYSHKGQPDEAVRWYLRAAAEAPHLREPLTDLALELYYQKDWHGVLFAAGRALRITKRPRTYICEADAWGSLPWDLMAVAYYNIGRNTLALEYALQALELDPGNERLQNNVRLLRELEDAAALPPVFRDSNQLSGENAE
;
A
#
# COMPACT_ATOMS: atom_id res chain seq x y z
N ILE A 1 20.60 -9.66 8.01
CA ILE A 1 19.79 -10.01 9.21
C ILE A 1 20.69 -10.06 10.47
N ARG A 2 21.75 -10.91 10.52
CA ARG A 2 22.58 -11.08 11.73
C ARG A 2 23.19 -9.77 12.23
N THR A 3 23.74 -8.95 11.35
CA THR A 3 24.37 -7.66 11.68
C THR A 3 23.34 -6.67 12.26
N LEU A 4 22.16 -6.57 11.64
CA LEU A 4 21.08 -5.70 12.09
C LEU A 4 20.52 -6.14 13.46
N LYS A 5 20.40 -7.45 13.70
CA LYS A 5 20.00 -7.97 15.02
C LYS A 5 21.06 -7.65 16.10
N LYS A 6 22.35 -7.67 15.74
CA LYS A 6 23.43 -7.22 16.65
C LYS A 6 23.28 -5.73 16.97
N HIS A 7 23.01 -4.87 15.96
CA HIS A 7 22.75 -3.45 16.19
C HIS A 7 21.60 -3.24 17.18
N LEU A 8 20.48 -3.91 16.99
CA LEU A 8 19.32 -3.80 17.89
C LEU A 8 19.62 -4.25 19.34
N ALA A 9 20.62 -5.11 19.55
CA ALA A 9 21.04 -5.59 20.86
C ALA A 9 22.10 -4.70 21.52
N MET A 10 22.60 -3.68 20.83
CA MET A 10 23.62 -2.78 21.37
C MET A 10 23.02 -1.83 22.42
N PRO A 11 23.66 -1.66 23.61
CA PRO A 11 23.13 -0.80 24.67
C PRO A 11 23.00 0.69 24.28
N ASN A 12 23.80 1.13 23.30
CA ASN A 12 23.81 2.51 22.78
C ASN A 12 22.93 2.73 21.54
N ALA A 13 22.26 1.70 21.03
CA ALA A 13 21.29 1.83 19.94
C ALA A 13 19.93 2.30 20.50
N LEU A 14 19.87 3.57 20.94
CA LEU A 14 18.70 4.11 21.65
C LEU A 14 17.74 4.90 20.77
N TRP A 15 18.16 5.31 19.57
CA TRP A 15 17.31 6.10 18.71
C TRP A 15 16.28 5.22 18.00
N ALA A 16 15.00 5.45 18.33
CA ALA A 16 13.88 4.65 17.86
C ALA A 16 13.79 4.58 16.32
N ASP A 17 14.05 5.69 15.61
CA ASP A 17 13.97 5.74 14.16
C ASP A 17 15.02 4.84 13.50
N GLU A 18 16.28 4.84 13.98
CA GLU A 18 17.32 3.93 13.48
C GLU A 18 17.01 2.46 13.79
N ARG A 19 16.47 2.20 14.98
CA ARG A 19 16.05 0.87 15.37
C ARG A 19 14.93 0.37 14.47
N ALA A 20 13.92 1.22 14.21
CA ALA A 20 12.83 0.93 13.29
C ALA A 20 13.34 0.69 11.86
N ALA A 21 14.27 1.50 11.36
CA ALA A 21 14.91 1.28 10.06
C ALA A 21 15.64 -0.07 10.01
N SER A 22 16.40 -0.43 11.06
CA SER A 22 17.05 -1.74 11.15
C SER A 22 16.04 -2.88 11.13
N MET A 23 14.89 -2.75 11.80
CA MET A 23 13.81 -3.73 11.79
C MET A 23 13.16 -3.86 10.41
N ARG A 24 12.95 -2.74 9.70
CA ARG A 24 12.45 -2.72 8.32
C ARG A 24 13.39 -3.49 7.38
N TYR A 25 14.70 -3.25 7.45
CA TYR A 25 15.68 -3.98 6.64
C TYR A 25 15.77 -5.47 7.00
N ILE A 26 15.52 -5.84 8.26
CA ILE A 26 15.38 -7.26 8.65
C ILE A 26 14.12 -7.84 7.99
N ALA A 27 12.98 -7.13 8.05
CA ALA A 27 11.74 -7.54 7.44
C ALA A 27 11.89 -7.75 5.94
N SER A 28 12.41 -6.76 5.21
CA SER A 28 12.69 -6.85 3.77
C SER A 28 13.61 -8.03 3.44
N SER A 29 14.62 -8.29 4.27
CA SER A 29 15.49 -9.46 4.09
C SER A 29 14.74 -10.80 4.27
N TYR A 30 13.73 -10.87 5.12
CA TYR A 30 12.89 -12.06 5.27
C TYR A 30 11.93 -12.21 4.09
N SER A 31 11.33 -11.11 3.60
CA SER A 31 10.51 -11.08 2.39
C SER A 31 11.28 -11.65 1.19
N HIS A 32 12.49 -11.16 0.93
CA HIS A 32 13.36 -11.65 -0.15
C HIS A 32 13.78 -13.13 -0.01
N LYS A 33 13.69 -13.69 1.19
CA LYS A 33 13.93 -15.11 1.44
C LYS A 33 12.67 -15.98 1.30
N GLY A 34 11.55 -15.40 0.90
CA GLY A 34 10.27 -16.10 0.83
C GLY A 34 9.71 -16.47 2.22
N GLN A 35 9.98 -15.65 3.23
CA GLN A 35 9.49 -15.81 4.60
C GLN A 35 8.57 -14.62 4.97
N PRO A 36 7.40 -14.51 4.31
CA PRO A 36 6.52 -13.35 4.46
C PRO A 36 5.98 -13.16 5.88
N ASP A 37 5.70 -14.24 6.62
CA ASP A 37 5.22 -14.15 8.00
C ASP A 37 6.26 -13.50 8.93
N GLU A 38 7.54 -13.83 8.75
CA GLU A 38 8.61 -13.19 9.50
C GLU A 38 8.78 -11.72 9.08
N ALA A 39 8.62 -11.41 7.78
CA ALA A 39 8.65 -10.03 7.30
C ALA A 39 7.56 -9.19 7.97
N VAL A 40 6.31 -9.67 7.98
CA VAL A 40 5.17 -9.00 8.63
C VAL A 40 5.45 -8.76 10.13
N ARG A 41 5.97 -9.77 10.84
CA ARG A 41 6.31 -9.62 12.28
C ARG A 41 7.34 -8.52 12.51
N TRP A 42 8.35 -8.42 11.65
CA TRP A 42 9.39 -7.41 11.79
C TRP A 42 8.92 -6.02 11.38
N TYR A 43 8.05 -5.88 10.37
CA TYR A 43 7.42 -4.59 10.04
C TYR A 43 6.51 -4.10 11.17
N LEU A 44 5.73 -4.99 11.80
CA LEU A 44 4.91 -4.64 12.96
C LEU A 44 5.76 -4.18 14.15
N ARG A 45 6.91 -4.83 14.40
CA ARG A 45 7.85 -4.38 15.43
C ARG A 45 8.41 -3.00 15.11
N ALA A 46 8.78 -2.75 13.85
CA ALA A 46 9.27 -1.44 13.43
C ALA A 46 8.21 -0.34 13.62
N ALA A 47 6.95 -0.62 13.29
CA ALA A 47 5.85 0.30 13.49
C ALA A 47 5.56 0.57 14.99
N ALA A 48 5.78 -0.42 15.86
CA ALA A 48 5.65 -0.25 17.30
C ALA A 48 6.83 0.52 17.91
N GLU A 49 8.05 0.33 17.39
CA GLU A 49 9.27 1.01 17.84
C GLU A 49 9.22 2.52 17.54
N ALA A 50 8.74 2.91 16.34
CA ALA A 50 8.66 4.30 15.90
C ALA A 50 7.26 4.60 15.30
N PRO A 51 6.22 4.75 16.14
CA PRO A 51 4.84 4.89 15.70
C PRO A 51 4.54 6.22 14.98
N HIS A 52 5.46 7.14 14.97
CA HIS A 52 5.40 8.43 14.27
C HIS A 52 5.95 8.36 12.84
N LEU A 53 6.51 7.22 12.42
CA LEU A 53 7.03 7.00 11.07
C LEU A 53 5.98 6.33 10.20
N ARG A 54 5.82 6.80 8.95
CA ARG A 54 4.98 6.13 7.93
C ARG A 54 5.63 4.89 7.35
N GLU A 55 6.93 4.93 7.20
CA GLU A 55 7.75 3.95 6.48
C GLU A 55 7.48 2.50 6.91
N PRO A 56 7.49 2.15 8.21
CA PRO A 56 7.21 0.78 8.64
C PRO A 56 5.82 0.28 8.24
N LEU A 57 4.82 1.18 8.30
CA LEU A 57 3.43 0.85 7.95
C LEU A 57 3.22 0.78 6.45
N THR A 58 3.91 1.62 5.67
CA THR A 58 3.87 1.57 4.21
C THR A 58 4.53 0.30 3.68
N ASP A 59 5.68 -0.06 4.24
CA ASP A 59 6.37 -1.33 3.89
C ASP A 59 5.53 -2.55 4.26
N LEU A 60 4.86 -2.52 5.43
CA LEU A 60 3.92 -3.56 5.84
C LEU A 60 2.77 -3.68 4.83
N ALA A 61 2.19 -2.55 4.42
CA ALA A 61 1.11 -2.56 3.44
C ALA A 61 1.55 -3.14 2.10
N LEU A 62 2.77 -2.82 1.65
CA LEU A 62 3.34 -3.37 0.42
C LEU A 62 3.61 -4.88 0.53
N GLU A 63 4.11 -5.35 1.67
CA GLU A 63 4.28 -6.80 1.94
C GLU A 63 2.95 -7.55 1.88
N LEU A 64 1.91 -7.00 2.55
CA LEU A 64 0.56 -7.57 2.55
C LEU A 64 -0.11 -7.51 1.18
N TYR A 65 0.21 -6.50 0.36
CA TYR A 65 -0.21 -6.42 -1.04
C TYR A 65 0.33 -7.61 -1.86
N TYR A 66 1.59 -7.97 -1.72
CA TYR A 66 2.17 -9.14 -2.40
C TYR A 66 1.53 -10.45 -1.94
N GLN A 67 1.09 -10.51 -0.67
CA GLN A 67 0.34 -11.65 -0.12
C GLN A 67 -1.16 -11.63 -0.51
N LYS A 68 -1.65 -10.56 -1.17
CA LYS A 68 -3.06 -10.33 -1.49
C LYS A 68 -3.96 -10.26 -0.24
N ASP A 69 -3.41 -9.92 0.91
CA ASP A 69 -4.18 -9.61 2.12
C ASP A 69 -4.72 -8.17 2.05
N TRP A 70 -5.82 -8.01 1.32
CA TRP A 70 -6.40 -6.68 1.07
C TRP A 70 -6.86 -5.96 2.34
N HIS A 71 -7.37 -6.70 3.32
CA HIS A 71 -7.77 -6.11 4.60
C HIS A 71 -6.56 -5.67 5.41
N GLY A 72 -5.49 -6.44 5.40
CA GLY A 72 -4.20 -6.07 5.98
C GLY A 72 -3.61 -4.84 5.31
N VAL A 73 -3.69 -4.73 3.98
CA VAL A 73 -3.27 -3.52 3.24
C VAL A 73 -4.04 -2.30 3.72
N LEU A 74 -5.38 -2.38 3.78
CA LEU A 74 -6.24 -1.28 4.24
C LEU A 74 -5.89 -0.85 5.68
N PHE A 75 -5.63 -1.82 6.56
CA PHE A 75 -5.20 -1.55 7.92
C PHE A 75 -3.86 -0.80 7.95
N ALA A 76 -2.84 -1.31 7.29
CA ALA A 76 -1.48 -0.78 7.36
C ALA A 76 -1.35 0.57 6.64
N ALA A 77 -1.81 0.67 5.38
CA ALA A 77 -1.77 1.91 4.62
C ALA A 77 -2.67 2.98 5.24
N GLY A 78 -3.87 2.62 5.71
CA GLY A 78 -4.77 3.55 6.38
C GLY A 78 -4.16 4.10 7.69
N ARG A 79 -3.40 3.29 8.42
CA ARG A 79 -2.66 3.79 9.59
C ARG A 79 -1.49 4.70 9.20
N ALA A 80 -0.76 4.37 8.13
CA ALA A 80 0.31 5.22 7.61
C ALA A 80 -0.23 6.61 7.24
N LEU A 81 -1.34 6.69 6.51
CA LEU A 81 -1.96 7.93 6.08
C LEU A 81 -2.45 8.82 7.23
N ARG A 82 -2.78 8.26 8.40
CA ARG A 82 -3.11 9.04 9.61
C ARG A 82 -1.92 9.74 10.24
N ILE A 83 -0.71 9.37 9.91
CA ILE A 83 0.50 10.08 10.34
C ILE A 83 0.71 11.26 9.37
N THR A 84 0.27 12.45 9.75
CA THR A 84 0.30 13.63 8.85
C THR A 84 1.56 14.46 9.00
N LYS A 85 2.28 14.34 10.12
CA LYS A 85 3.49 15.12 10.38
C LYS A 85 4.73 14.38 9.90
N ARG A 86 5.31 14.83 8.79
CA ARG A 86 6.56 14.26 8.27
C ARG A 86 7.75 14.63 9.17
N PRO A 87 8.48 13.64 9.71
CA PRO A 87 9.67 13.90 10.51
C PRO A 87 10.80 14.48 9.66
N ARG A 88 11.61 15.34 10.25
CA ARG A 88 12.83 15.87 9.63
C ARG A 88 14.02 14.98 9.95
N THR A 89 14.06 13.81 9.39
CA THR A 89 15.12 12.82 9.60
C THR A 89 15.60 12.27 8.25
N TYR A 90 16.86 11.85 8.18
CA TYR A 90 17.43 11.22 6.98
C TYR A 90 16.86 9.82 6.69
N ILE A 91 16.14 9.23 7.63
CA ILE A 91 15.50 7.92 7.49
C ILE A 91 14.14 8.04 6.78
N CYS A 92 13.65 9.28 6.59
CA CYS A 92 12.35 9.52 5.95
C CYS A 92 12.41 9.30 4.44
N GLU A 93 11.70 8.29 3.95
CA GLU A 93 11.68 7.88 2.55
C GLU A 93 10.53 8.53 1.79
N ALA A 94 10.81 8.98 0.54
CA ALA A 94 9.85 9.71 -0.28
C ALA A 94 8.58 8.90 -0.56
N ASP A 95 8.71 7.61 -0.83
CA ASP A 95 7.61 6.75 -1.24
C ASP A 95 6.51 6.63 -0.15
N ALA A 96 6.92 6.57 1.12
CA ALA A 96 5.97 6.52 2.23
C ALA A 96 5.15 7.82 2.39
N TRP A 97 5.66 8.94 1.85
CA TRP A 97 5.03 10.27 1.90
C TRP A 97 4.48 10.73 0.56
N GLY A 98 4.62 9.92 -0.48
CA GLY A 98 4.12 10.13 -1.82
C GLY A 98 2.81 9.41 -2.10
N SER A 99 2.63 9.02 -3.36
CA SER A 99 1.44 8.36 -3.89
C SER A 99 1.25 6.92 -3.41
N LEU A 100 2.32 6.22 -3.00
CA LEU A 100 2.30 4.78 -2.74
C LEU A 100 1.25 4.34 -1.70
N PRO A 101 1.11 4.94 -0.50
CA PRO A 101 0.10 4.51 0.45
C PRO A 101 -1.34 4.68 -0.06
N TRP A 102 -1.59 5.73 -0.84
CA TRP A 102 -2.88 6.01 -1.45
C TRP A 102 -3.21 4.99 -2.55
N ASP A 103 -2.25 4.67 -3.39
CA ASP A 103 -2.39 3.66 -4.43
C ASP A 103 -2.64 2.26 -3.86
N LEU A 104 -1.94 1.88 -2.79
CA LEU A 104 -2.19 0.62 -2.07
C LEU A 104 -3.61 0.55 -1.52
N MET A 105 -4.14 1.65 -0.96
CA MET A 105 -5.55 1.73 -0.53
C MET A 105 -6.51 1.55 -1.71
N ALA A 106 -6.24 2.23 -2.84
CA ALA A 106 -7.07 2.13 -4.05
C ALA A 106 -7.15 0.68 -4.55
N VAL A 107 -6.00 0.03 -4.69
CA VAL A 107 -5.94 -1.37 -5.14
C VAL A 107 -6.64 -2.32 -4.17
N ALA A 108 -6.47 -2.12 -2.87
CA ALA A 108 -7.12 -2.96 -1.87
C ALA A 108 -8.65 -2.79 -1.89
N TYR A 109 -9.16 -1.55 -1.96
CA TYR A 109 -10.60 -1.29 -2.10
C TYR A 109 -11.18 -1.89 -3.37
N TYR A 110 -10.48 -1.78 -4.51
CA TYR A 110 -10.90 -2.43 -5.75
C TYR A 110 -11.05 -3.95 -5.58
N ASN A 111 -10.06 -4.60 -4.98
CA ASN A 111 -10.07 -6.06 -4.81
C ASN A 111 -11.14 -6.57 -3.83
N ILE A 112 -11.65 -5.74 -2.93
CA ILE A 112 -12.79 -6.08 -2.06
C ILE A 112 -14.14 -5.57 -2.60
N GLY A 113 -14.18 -5.11 -3.86
CA GLY A 113 -15.41 -4.68 -4.55
C GLY A 113 -15.95 -3.32 -4.12
N ARG A 114 -15.12 -2.44 -3.54
CA ARG A 114 -15.48 -1.09 -3.12
C ARG A 114 -14.98 -0.05 -4.12
N ASN A 115 -15.55 -0.08 -5.35
CA ASN A 115 -15.04 0.69 -6.49
C ASN A 115 -15.06 2.20 -6.26
N THR A 116 -16.11 2.75 -5.63
CA THR A 116 -16.19 4.19 -5.30
C THR A 116 -15.01 4.63 -4.42
N LEU A 117 -14.74 3.88 -3.33
CA LEU A 117 -13.59 4.16 -2.47
C LEU A 117 -12.27 3.95 -3.21
N ALA A 118 -12.18 2.91 -4.05
CA ALA A 118 -10.99 2.69 -4.87
C ALA A 118 -10.70 3.91 -5.76
N LEU A 119 -11.72 4.48 -6.41
CA LEU A 119 -11.58 5.67 -7.25
C LEU A 119 -11.16 6.89 -6.44
N GLU A 120 -11.75 7.12 -5.27
CA GLU A 120 -11.36 8.23 -4.38
C GLU A 120 -9.87 8.19 -4.02
N TYR A 121 -9.39 7.02 -3.57
CA TYR A 121 -7.99 6.84 -3.22
C TYR A 121 -7.04 6.87 -4.43
N ALA A 122 -7.48 6.36 -5.60
CA ALA A 122 -6.71 6.43 -6.84
C ALA A 122 -6.53 7.87 -7.32
N LEU A 123 -7.55 8.72 -7.17
CA LEU A 123 -7.46 10.16 -7.49
C LEU A 123 -6.45 10.87 -6.59
N GLN A 124 -6.44 10.56 -5.28
CA GLN A 124 -5.45 11.12 -4.36
C GLN A 124 -4.01 10.68 -4.72
N ALA A 125 -3.83 9.41 -5.11
CA ALA A 125 -2.54 8.93 -5.57
C ALA A 125 -2.08 9.67 -6.83
N LEU A 126 -2.98 9.87 -7.80
CA LEU A 126 -2.69 10.56 -9.05
C LEU A 126 -2.40 12.06 -8.85
N GLU A 127 -3.05 12.71 -7.89
CA GLU A 127 -2.76 14.11 -7.54
C GLU A 127 -1.32 14.29 -7.05
N LEU A 128 -0.80 13.31 -6.31
CA LEU A 128 0.57 13.33 -5.78
C LEU A 128 1.64 12.94 -6.82
N ASP A 129 1.26 12.22 -7.87
CA ASP A 129 2.17 11.78 -8.94
C ASP A 129 1.44 11.80 -10.29
N PRO A 130 1.13 13.01 -10.82
CA PRO A 130 0.27 13.17 -12.01
C PRO A 130 0.91 12.65 -13.30
N GLY A 131 2.25 12.51 -13.35
CA GLY A 131 2.97 11.96 -14.50
C GLY A 131 2.98 10.43 -14.57
N ASN A 132 2.45 9.74 -13.60
CA ASN A 132 2.50 8.28 -13.50
C ASN A 132 1.41 7.63 -14.37
N GLU A 133 1.81 7.08 -15.52
CA GLU A 133 0.90 6.45 -16.49
C GLU A 133 0.08 5.31 -15.86
N ARG A 134 0.64 4.54 -14.92
CA ARG A 134 -0.08 3.47 -14.24
C ARG A 134 -1.22 4.01 -13.38
N LEU A 135 -0.98 5.10 -12.63
CA LEU A 135 -2.01 5.75 -11.83
C LEU A 135 -3.11 6.38 -12.70
N GLN A 136 -2.71 7.04 -13.81
CA GLN A 136 -3.67 7.57 -14.79
C GLN A 136 -4.57 6.46 -15.34
N ASN A 137 -3.97 5.32 -15.71
CA ASN A 137 -4.71 4.17 -16.23
C ASN A 137 -5.64 3.56 -15.18
N ASN A 138 -5.19 3.43 -13.92
CA ASN A 138 -6.02 2.94 -12.82
C ASN A 138 -7.26 3.82 -12.61
N VAL A 139 -7.08 5.16 -12.59
CA VAL A 139 -8.20 6.10 -12.47
C VAL A 139 -9.17 5.98 -13.63
N ARG A 140 -8.67 5.86 -14.87
CA ARG A 140 -9.53 5.68 -16.05
C ARG A 140 -10.39 4.43 -15.94
N LEU A 141 -9.78 3.27 -15.61
CA LEU A 141 -10.48 2.00 -15.46
C LEU A 141 -11.53 2.04 -14.34
N LEU A 142 -11.20 2.64 -13.20
CA LEU A 142 -12.14 2.77 -12.08
C LEU A 142 -13.33 3.67 -12.41
N ARG A 143 -13.13 4.75 -13.18
CA ARG A 143 -14.24 5.59 -13.69
C ARG A 143 -15.14 4.81 -14.63
N GLU A 144 -14.59 4.07 -15.58
CA GLU A 144 -15.37 3.22 -16.50
C GLU A 144 -16.23 2.20 -15.74
N LEU A 145 -15.72 1.62 -14.65
CA LEU A 145 -16.48 0.70 -13.79
C LEU A 145 -17.60 1.40 -13.02
N GLU A 146 -17.37 2.61 -12.51
CA GLU A 146 -18.40 3.42 -11.83
C GLU A 146 -19.52 3.83 -12.80
N ASP A 147 -19.16 4.31 -13.98
CA ASP A 147 -20.11 4.70 -15.03
C ASP A 147 -20.97 3.49 -15.46
N ALA A 148 -20.35 2.33 -15.67
CA ALA A 148 -21.07 1.09 -15.98
C ALA A 148 -22.01 0.63 -14.85
N ALA A 149 -21.60 0.86 -13.58
CA ALA A 149 -22.46 0.54 -12.43
C ALA A 149 -23.64 1.50 -12.26
N ALA A 150 -23.53 2.73 -12.73
CA ALA A 150 -24.59 3.73 -12.69
C ALA A 150 -25.67 3.50 -13.76
N LEU A 151 -25.41 2.69 -14.81
CA LEU A 151 -26.38 2.38 -15.84
C LEU A 151 -27.53 1.53 -15.27
N PRO A 152 -28.80 1.79 -15.67
CA PRO A 152 -29.93 0.94 -15.31
C PRO A 152 -29.71 -0.53 -15.75
N PRO A 153 -30.27 -1.51 -15.05
CA PRO A 153 -30.08 -2.94 -15.35
C PRO A 153 -30.38 -3.33 -16.80
N VAL A 154 -31.33 -2.63 -17.43
CA VAL A 154 -31.75 -2.86 -18.84
C VAL A 154 -30.62 -2.64 -19.85
N PHE A 155 -29.61 -1.82 -19.52
CA PHE A 155 -28.49 -1.52 -20.39
C PHE A 155 -27.26 -2.37 -20.11
N ARG A 156 -27.23 -3.16 -19.01
CA ARG A 156 -26.09 -4.03 -18.70
C ARG A 156 -26.05 -5.29 -19.54
N ASP A 157 -27.22 -5.80 -19.99
CA ASP A 157 -27.33 -7.05 -20.74
C ASP A 157 -27.21 -6.85 -22.25
N SER A 158 -27.37 -5.65 -22.80
CA SER A 158 -27.33 -5.39 -24.24
C SER A 158 -25.96 -5.53 -24.90
N ASN A 159 -24.88 -5.50 -24.12
CA ASN A 159 -23.52 -5.70 -24.65
C ASN A 159 -23.07 -7.17 -24.72
N GLN A 160 -23.84 -8.12 -24.16
CA GLN A 160 -23.54 -9.55 -24.28
C GLN A 160 -24.22 -10.20 -25.49
N LEU A 161 -25.22 -9.54 -26.10
CA LEU A 161 -25.98 -10.10 -27.22
C LEU A 161 -25.44 -9.73 -28.61
N SER A 162 -24.39 -8.90 -28.69
CA SER A 162 -23.79 -8.52 -29.99
C SER A 162 -22.59 -9.36 -30.43
N GLY A 163 -22.27 -10.44 -29.69
CA GLY A 163 -21.13 -11.31 -29.95
C GLY A 163 -21.45 -12.66 -30.64
N GLU A 164 -22.74 -13.02 -30.84
CA GLU A 164 -23.11 -14.35 -31.34
C GLU A 164 -23.88 -14.33 -32.68
N ASN A 165 -23.55 -13.47 -33.64
CA ASN A 165 -24.01 -13.64 -35.03
C ASN A 165 -22.94 -13.11 -35.99
N ALA A 166 -21.88 -13.89 -36.16
CA ALA A 166 -21.03 -13.84 -37.35
C ALA A 166 -20.40 -15.23 -37.57
N GLU A 167 -21.18 -16.14 -38.11
CA GLU A 167 -20.73 -17.23 -38.99
C GLU A 167 -21.40 -17.10 -40.35
#